data_489990e64ea83a6457e943b4e73244e0
#
_entry.id   489990e64ea83a6457e943b4e73244e0
#
_cell.length_a   1.000
_cell.length_b   1.000
_cell.length_c   1.000
_cell.angle_alpha   90.00
_cell.angle_beta   90.00
_cell.angle_gamma   90.00
#
_symmetry.space_group_name_H-M   'P 1'
#
loop_
_entity.id
_entity.type
_entity.pdbx_description
1 polymer ?
#
loop_
_entity_poly.entity_id
_entity_poly.type
_entity_poly.pdbx_seq_one_letter_code
_entity_poly.pdbx_strand_id
1 'polypeptide(L)'
;MPPHRIEFEEIIALIALYRPGPMQFIDQFIEAKKDPSKLQVPHPLLKDLVQETYGVLVYQEQVMMAARIIAGYTLGEADILRRAMGKKKPEVMAQQKSIFIAKAKSFNNMDADEAERIFAVLEKFAQYGFNKSHSAAYAMLSYRTAYLKANYPVEFMAALLSSELGNMDKVSKFIEETEAINIKVLGPDINISREMFTPIINPDWRPDVQDDIFGKSAGSIRFGLAAIKGIGDAAARAIIQERDANGEFKDVFDFVGRLGTKKLNKRVFENLIMTGAFDSFGIDRGHLLGSMDAILNYSHELEKDSASGQGNLFDMLGLGAESSMGGDSGIIDVSRPPMPISQKLFAEKELLSYYVSGHPM
;
A
#
# COMPACT_ATOMS: atom_id res chain seq x y z
N MET A 1 -21.33 6.63 -25.40
CA MET A 1 -20.11 6.18 -24.70
C MET A 1 -20.27 4.72 -24.31
N PRO A 2 -19.24 3.88 -24.37
CA PRO A 2 -19.39 2.50 -23.94
C PRO A 2 -19.76 2.47 -22.45
N PRO A 3 -20.78 1.70 -22.06
CA PRO A 3 -21.34 1.70 -20.69
C PRO A 3 -20.39 1.19 -19.60
N HIS A 4 -19.21 0.72 -19.98
CA HIS A 4 -18.20 0.12 -19.09
C HIS A 4 -17.01 1.05 -18.77
N ARG A 5 -16.96 2.25 -19.36
CA ARG A 5 -15.89 3.21 -19.06
C ARG A 5 -16.25 3.99 -17.80
N ILE A 6 -15.31 4.07 -16.88
CA ILE A 6 -15.43 4.91 -15.67
C ILE A 6 -14.75 6.25 -15.97
N GLU A 7 -15.51 7.34 -15.83
CA GLU A 7 -14.98 8.71 -15.92
C GLU A 7 -14.48 9.16 -14.54
N PHE A 8 -13.56 10.12 -14.54
CA PHE A 8 -12.97 10.62 -13.28
C PHE A 8 -14.02 11.25 -12.36
N GLU A 9 -14.98 11.97 -12.91
CA GLU A 9 -16.11 12.57 -12.22
C GLU A 9 -16.98 11.54 -11.51
N GLU A 10 -17.09 10.34 -12.05
CA GLU A 10 -17.84 9.22 -11.43
C GLU A 10 -17.13 8.69 -10.18
N ILE A 11 -15.78 8.65 -10.19
CA ILE A 11 -15.02 8.29 -8.99
C ILE A 11 -15.26 9.34 -7.89
N ILE A 12 -15.30 10.63 -8.26
CA ILE A 12 -15.61 11.72 -7.32
C ILE A 12 -17.01 11.53 -6.73
N ALA A 13 -18.01 11.24 -7.58
CA ALA A 13 -19.39 11.01 -7.16
C ALA A 13 -19.52 9.76 -6.28
N LEU A 14 -18.84 8.67 -6.63
CA LEU A 14 -18.88 7.42 -5.88
C LEU A 14 -18.38 7.58 -4.44
N ILE A 15 -17.28 8.33 -4.24
CA ILE A 15 -16.76 8.63 -2.90
C ILE A 15 -17.79 9.39 -2.06
N ALA A 16 -18.57 10.26 -2.69
CA ALA A 16 -19.62 11.01 -2.01
C ALA A 16 -20.89 10.18 -1.75
N LEU A 17 -21.23 9.23 -2.63
CA LEU A 17 -22.42 8.41 -2.58
C LEU A 17 -22.27 7.17 -1.68
N TYR A 18 -21.08 6.56 -1.63
CA TYR A 18 -20.88 5.31 -0.90
C TYR A 18 -20.77 5.54 0.61
N ARG A 19 -21.88 5.99 1.21
CA ARG A 19 -22.03 6.29 2.65
C ARG A 19 -23.47 5.99 3.09
N PRO A 20 -23.71 5.64 4.36
CA PRO A 20 -25.07 5.53 4.89
C PRO A 20 -25.92 6.78 4.59
N GLY A 21 -27.06 6.59 4.00
CA GLY A 21 -27.96 7.65 3.52
C GLY A 21 -27.87 7.87 2.01
N PRO A 22 -26.78 8.44 1.45
CA PRO A 22 -26.66 8.65 0.00
C PRO A 22 -26.63 7.38 -0.83
N MET A 23 -26.24 6.23 -0.27
CA MET A 23 -26.22 4.93 -0.98
C MET A 23 -27.56 4.58 -1.66
N GLN A 24 -28.68 5.05 -1.13
CA GLN A 24 -29.99 4.84 -1.73
C GLN A 24 -30.14 5.42 -3.14
N PHE A 25 -29.24 6.33 -3.54
CA PHE A 25 -29.27 6.97 -4.86
C PHE A 25 -28.32 6.32 -5.87
N ILE A 26 -27.55 5.30 -5.46
CA ILE A 26 -26.58 4.63 -6.34
C ILE A 26 -27.30 3.94 -7.51
N ASP A 27 -28.41 3.26 -7.27
CA ASP A 27 -29.16 2.58 -8.33
C ASP A 27 -29.68 3.57 -9.37
N GLN A 28 -30.24 4.70 -8.92
CA GLN A 28 -30.68 5.78 -9.81
C GLN A 28 -29.51 6.33 -10.65
N PHE A 29 -28.36 6.55 -10.03
CA PHE A 29 -27.14 7.02 -10.68
C PHE A 29 -26.67 6.03 -11.77
N ILE A 30 -26.63 4.72 -11.45
CA ILE A 30 -26.23 3.66 -12.38
C ILE A 30 -27.22 3.51 -13.53
N GLU A 31 -28.53 3.56 -13.25
CA GLU A 31 -29.55 3.45 -14.29
C GLU A 31 -29.51 4.61 -15.27
N ALA A 32 -29.37 5.84 -14.78
CA ALA A 32 -29.27 7.02 -15.63
C ALA A 32 -27.94 7.08 -16.43
N LYS A 33 -26.85 6.51 -15.89
CA LYS A 33 -25.60 6.33 -16.65
C LYS A 33 -25.78 5.35 -17.80
N LYS A 34 -26.46 4.22 -17.56
CA LYS A 34 -26.68 3.17 -18.59
C LYS A 34 -27.65 3.62 -19.65
N ASP A 35 -28.67 4.35 -19.27
CA ASP A 35 -29.75 4.80 -20.14
C ASP A 35 -30.09 6.27 -19.86
N PRO A 36 -29.59 7.22 -20.69
CA PRO A 36 -29.87 8.64 -20.52
C PRO A 36 -31.35 9.02 -20.54
N SER A 37 -32.23 8.17 -21.08
CA SER A 37 -33.69 8.42 -21.07
C SER A 37 -34.26 8.30 -19.66
N LYS A 38 -33.61 7.63 -18.75
CA LYS A 38 -33.96 7.49 -17.32
C LYS A 38 -33.47 8.63 -16.44
N LEU A 39 -32.81 9.63 -17.03
CA LEU A 39 -32.33 10.79 -16.30
C LEU A 39 -33.49 11.57 -15.66
N GLN A 40 -33.54 11.56 -14.34
CA GLN A 40 -34.53 12.31 -13.57
C GLN A 40 -33.90 13.63 -13.13
N VAL A 41 -34.36 14.73 -13.72
CA VAL A 41 -33.91 16.07 -13.37
C VAL A 41 -34.91 16.71 -12.41
N PRO A 42 -34.49 17.24 -11.26
CA PRO A 42 -35.37 17.86 -10.28
C PRO A 42 -36.21 19.02 -10.85
N HIS A 43 -35.65 19.78 -11.77
CA HIS A 43 -36.27 20.85 -12.51
C HIS A 43 -35.49 21.13 -13.80
N PRO A 44 -36.14 21.51 -14.93
CA PRO A 44 -35.48 21.76 -16.21
C PRO A 44 -34.31 22.74 -16.14
N LEU A 45 -34.42 23.82 -15.33
CA LEU A 45 -33.34 24.79 -15.10
C LEU A 45 -32.09 24.20 -14.40
N LEU A 46 -32.22 23.04 -13.76
CA LEU A 46 -31.12 22.34 -13.05
C LEU A 46 -30.48 21.24 -13.90
N LYS A 47 -30.92 21.06 -15.16
CA LYS A 47 -30.44 19.98 -16.02
C LYS A 47 -28.90 19.95 -16.13
N ASP A 48 -28.32 21.10 -16.48
CA ASP A 48 -26.86 21.18 -16.67
C ASP A 48 -26.09 20.99 -15.36
N LEU A 49 -26.70 21.44 -14.23
CA LEU A 49 -26.09 21.30 -12.90
C LEU A 49 -25.95 19.84 -12.45
N VAL A 50 -26.91 18.99 -12.81
CA VAL A 50 -26.95 17.59 -12.37
C VAL A 50 -26.56 16.60 -13.45
N GLN A 51 -26.15 17.06 -14.62
CA GLN A 51 -25.79 16.21 -15.75
C GLN A 51 -24.59 15.32 -15.43
N GLU A 52 -23.54 15.88 -14.81
CA GLU A 52 -22.32 15.15 -14.41
C GLU A 52 -22.57 14.10 -13.31
N THR A 53 -23.69 14.23 -12.59
CA THR A 53 -24.08 13.32 -11.50
C THR A 53 -25.37 12.53 -11.84
N TYR A 54 -25.68 12.42 -13.13
CA TYR A 54 -26.82 11.62 -13.65
C TYR A 54 -28.16 11.91 -12.96
N GLY A 55 -28.44 13.21 -12.73
CA GLY A 55 -29.70 13.67 -12.12
C GLY A 55 -29.71 13.69 -10.59
N VAL A 56 -28.69 13.16 -9.94
CA VAL A 56 -28.62 13.10 -8.47
C VAL A 56 -27.89 14.35 -7.93
N LEU A 57 -28.46 15.01 -6.94
CA LEU A 57 -27.78 16.04 -6.19
C LEU A 57 -26.84 15.38 -5.15
N VAL A 58 -25.56 15.33 -5.42
CA VAL A 58 -24.54 14.65 -4.61
C VAL A 58 -23.77 15.62 -3.73
N TYR A 59 -23.51 16.83 -4.26
CA TYR A 59 -22.58 17.78 -3.65
C TYR A 59 -23.31 18.94 -2.98
N GLN A 60 -22.70 19.45 -1.90
CA GLN A 60 -23.14 20.69 -1.24
C GLN A 60 -23.12 21.87 -2.21
N GLU A 61 -22.12 21.91 -3.07
CA GLU A 61 -21.96 22.91 -4.12
C GLU A 61 -23.13 22.90 -5.12
N GLN A 62 -23.67 21.74 -5.44
CA GLN A 62 -24.85 21.63 -6.29
C GLN A 62 -26.11 22.22 -5.61
N VAL A 63 -26.28 21.99 -4.30
CA VAL A 63 -27.38 22.59 -3.54
C VAL A 63 -27.28 24.12 -3.54
N MET A 64 -26.07 24.66 -3.32
CA MET A 64 -25.83 26.12 -3.36
C MET A 64 -26.09 26.70 -4.76
N MET A 65 -25.62 26.03 -5.82
CA MET A 65 -25.83 26.47 -7.20
C MET A 65 -27.32 26.35 -7.61
N ALA A 66 -28.03 25.31 -7.17
CA ALA A 66 -29.47 25.19 -7.40
C ALA A 66 -30.23 26.36 -6.79
N ALA A 67 -29.92 26.78 -5.56
CA ALA A 67 -30.53 27.95 -4.94
C ALA A 67 -30.25 29.25 -5.72
N ARG A 68 -29.05 29.36 -6.30
CA ARG A 68 -28.71 30.52 -7.16
C ARG A 68 -29.49 30.48 -8.47
N ILE A 69 -29.57 29.35 -9.13
CA ILE A 69 -30.27 29.20 -10.42
C ILE A 69 -31.79 29.39 -10.27
N ILE A 70 -32.36 28.82 -9.23
CA ILE A 70 -33.81 28.82 -9.02
C ILE A 70 -34.31 30.15 -8.38
N ALA A 71 -33.59 30.65 -7.38
CA ALA A 71 -34.05 31.73 -6.54
C ALA A 71 -33.15 32.97 -6.55
N GLY A 72 -32.14 33.03 -7.43
CA GLY A 72 -31.26 34.20 -7.55
C GLY A 72 -30.41 34.51 -6.30
N TYR A 73 -30.07 33.48 -5.52
CA TYR A 73 -29.24 33.66 -4.32
C TYR A 73 -27.84 34.13 -4.69
N THR A 74 -27.28 35.01 -3.88
CA THR A 74 -25.84 35.24 -3.88
C THR A 74 -25.08 34.03 -3.29
N LEU A 75 -23.78 33.92 -3.51
CA LEU A 75 -22.98 32.85 -2.92
C LEU A 75 -23.05 32.80 -1.39
N GLY A 76 -23.06 33.98 -0.74
CA GLY A 76 -23.19 34.09 0.72
C GLY A 76 -24.53 33.59 1.23
N GLU A 77 -25.64 34.00 0.58
CA GLU A 77 -26.97 33.51 0.94
C GLU A 77 -27.14 32.00 0.71
N ALA A 78 -26.57 31.49 -0.38
CA ALA A 78 -26.60 30.06 -0.66
C ALA A 78 -25.81 29.25 0.38
N ASP A 79 -24.68 29.76 0.88
CA ASP A 79 -23.93 29.13 1.97
C ASP A 79 -24.70 29.16 3.31
N ILE A 80 -25.41 30.27 3.60
CA ILE A 80 -26.30 30.35 4.77
C ILE A 80 -27.39 29.28 4.67
N LEU A 81 -28.03 29.17 3.51
CA LEU A 81 -29.03 28.12 3.25
C LEU A 81 -28.47 26.69 3.46
N ARG A 82 -27.33 26.41 2.86
CA ARG A 82 -26.64 25.11 3.02
C ARG A 82 -26.34 24.79 4.49
N ARG A 83 -25.83 25.77 5.25
CA ARG A 83 -25.58 25.60 6.69
C ARG A 83 -26.85 25.38 7.50
N ALA A 84 -27.93 26.07 7.15
CA ALA A 84 -29.23 25.91 7.80
C ALA A 84 -29.78 24.48 7.60
N MET A 85 -29.72 23.99 6.36
CA MET A 85 -30.13 22.62 6.01
C MET A 85 -29.30 21.56 6.74
N GLY A 86 -27.99 21.77 6.88
CA GLY A 86 -27.09 20.87 7.62
C GLY A 86 -27.35 20.81 9.12
N LYS A 87 -27.79 21.93 9.74
CA LYS A 87 -28.07 22.02 11.19
C LYS A 87 -29.43 21.46 11.61
N LYS A 88 -30.34 21.18 10.66
CA LYS A 88 -31.68 20.58 10.87
C LYS A 88 -32.54 21.28 11.95
N LYS A 89 -32.41 22.60 12.11
CA LYS A 89 -33.27 23.34 13.04
C LYS A 89 -34.60 23.70 12.33
N PRO A 90 -35.78 23.18 12.78
CA PRO A 90 -37.04 23.35 12.05
C PRO A 90 -37.43 24.80 11.82
N GLU A 91 -37.21 25.66 12.80
CA GLU A 91 -37.56 27.09 12.70
C GLU A 91 -36.75 27.82 11.63
N VAL A 92 -35.44 27.55 11.59
CA VAL A 92 -34.53 28.10 10.58
C VAL A 92 -34.89 27.59 9.19
N MET A 93 -35.24 26.30 9.08
CA MET A 93 -35.65 25.70 7.83
C MET A 93 -36.96 26.30 7.30
N ALA A 94 -37.97 26.50 8.15
CA ALA A 94 -39.22 27.14 7.76
C ALA A 94 -38.98 28.58 7.24
N GLN A 95 -38.12 29.34 7.91
CA GLN A 95 -37.71 30.68 7.48
C GLN A 95 -37.00 30.66 6.12
N GLN A 96 -36.03 29.78 5.94
CA GLN A 96 -35.30 29.63 4.68
C GLN A 96 -36.21 29.20 3.53
N LYS A 97 -37.17 28.32 3.79
CA LYS A 97 -38.17 27.90 2.80
C LYS A 97 -39.01 29.09 2.31
N SER A 98 -39.51 29.91 3.23
CA SER A 98 -40.30 31.11 2.87
C SER A 98 -39.47 32.12 2.06
N ILE A 99 -38.20 32.31 2.42
CA ILE A 99 -37.28 33.21 1.67
C ILE A 99 -37.03 32.61 0.27
N PHE A 100 -36.79 31.33 0.16
CA PHE A 100 -36.51 30.64 -1.12
C PHE A 100 -37.70 30.80 -2.08
N ILE A 101 -38.93 30.53 -1.61
CA ILE A 101 -40.14 30.62 -2.42
C ILE A 101 -40.35 32.08 -2.91
N ALA A 102 -40.23 33.05 -2.00
CA ALA A 102 -40.36 34.46 -2.36
C ALA A 102 -39.33 34.91 -3.41
N LYS A 103 -38.08 34.49 -3.25
CA LYS A 103 -37.00 34.79 -4.21
C LYS A 103 -37.20 34.08 -5.54
N ALA A 104 -37.62 32.80 -5.56
CA ALA A 104 -37.87 32.04 -6.79
C ALA A 104 -38.99 32.70 -7.61
N LYS A 105 -40.02 33.17 -6.94
CA LYS A 105 -41.09 33.96 -7.58
C LYS A 105 -40.59 35.27 -8.19
N SER A 106 -39.76 36.02 -7.47
CA SER A 106 -39.28 37.31 -7.96
C SER A 106 -38.20 37.18 -9.05
N PHE A 107 -37.40 36.13 -9.01
CA PHE A 107 -36.26 35.93 -9.93
C PHE A 107 -36.64 35.19 -11.21
N ASN A 108 -37.37 34.09 -11.12
CA ASN A 108 -37.79 33.22 -12.25
C ASN A 108 -39.29 33.23 -12.55
N ASN A 109 -40.08 34.06 -11.87
CA ASN A 109 -41.57 34.05 -11.94
C ASN A 109 -42.15 32.65 -11.65
N MET A 110 -41.48 31.88 -10.77
CA MET A 110 -41.86 30.53 -10.46
C MET A 110 -43.09 30.45 -9.54
N ASP A 111 -43.94 29.50 -9.78
CA ASP A 111 -45.10 29.25 -8.90
C ASP A 111 -44.65 28.78 -7.50
N ALA A 112 -45.43 29.12 -6.48
CA ALA A 112 -45.09 28.82 -5.09
C ALA A 112 -45.02 27.31 -4.83
N ASP A 113 -45.94 26.53 -5.37
CA ASP A 113 -45.96 25.07 -5.19
C ASP A 113 -44.82 24.41 -5.89
N GLU A 114 -44.39 24.93 -7.03
CA GLU A 114 -43.21 24.47 -7.75
C GLU A 114 -41.91 24.75 -6.98
N ALA A 115 -41.77 26.00 -6.49
CA ALA A 115 -40.62 26.41 -5.66
C ALA A 115 -40.57 25.57 -4.37
N GLU A 116 -41.69 25.28 -3.74
CA GLU A 116 -41.77 24.42 -2.55
C GLU A 116 -41.30 23.00 -2.82
N ARG A 117 -41.72 22.41 -3.93
CA ARG A 117 -41.27 21.06 -4.36
C ARG A 117 -39.77 21.01 -4.58
N ILE A 118 -39.19 22.04 -5.25
CA ILE A 118 -37.75 22.12 -5.46
C ILE A 118 -37.03 22.28 -4.12
N PHE A 119 -37.52 23.15 -3.23
CA PHE A 119 -36.93 23.32 -1.90
C PHE A 119 -36.90 22.00 -1.11
N ALA A 120 -37.98 21.21 -1.14
CA ALA A 120 -38.05 19.90 -0.47
C ALA A 120 -36.99 18.91 -1.03
N VAL A 121 -36.78 18.95 -2.35
CA VAL A 121 -35.72 18.15 -2.97
C VAL A 121 -34.34 18.61 -2.49
N LEU A 122 -34.08 19.92 -2.49
CA LEU A 122 -32.80 20.47 -2.01
C LEU A 122 -32.56 20.15 -0.53
N GLU A 123 -33.61 20.26 0.31
CA GLU A 123 -33.54 19.93 1.73
C GLU A 123 -33.18 18.46 1.96
N LYS A 124 -33.82 17.54 1.23
CA LYS A 124 -33.53 16.11 1.32
C LYS A 124 -32.06 15.81 0.98
N PHE A 125 -31.56 16.36 -0.10
CA PHE A 125 -30.17 16.15 -0.53
C PHE A 125 -29.15 16.91 0.31
N ALA A 126 -29.46 18.11 0.79
CA ALA A 126 -28.56 18.89 1.63
C ALA A 126 -28.21 18.19 2.96
N GLN A 127 -29.09 17.30 3.45
CA GLN A 127 -28.82 16.48 4.64
C GLN A 127 -27.64 15.52 4.44
N TYR A 128 -27.36 15.13 3.20
CA TYR A 128 -26.34 14.15 2.80
C TYR A 128 -25.27 14.73 1.88
N GLY A 129 -25.43 16.00 1.46
CA GLY A 129 -24.53 16.66 0.52
C GLY A 129 -23.09 16.59 0.98
N PHE A 130 -22.20 16.21 0.07
CA PHE A 130 -20.77 16.04 0.33
C PHE A 130 -19.97 17.20 -0.25
N ASN A 131 -18.84 17.53 0.33
CA ASN A 131 -17.95 18.55 -0.25
C ASN A 131 -17.25 17.98 -1.49
N LYS A 132 -17.49 18.56 -2.66
CA LYS A 132 -16.92 18.11 -3.94
C LYS A 132 -15.40 18.16 -3.94
N SER A 133 -14.81 19.21 -3.36
CA SER A 133 -13.34 19.36 -3.31
C SER A 133 -12.68 18.24 -2.51
N HIS A 134 -13.29 17.80 -1.41
CA HIS A 134 -12.81 16.67 -0.63
C HIS A 134 -12.87 15.37 -1.43
N SER A 135 -14.01 15.07 -2.06
CA SER A 135 -14.14 13.89 -2.94
C SER A 135 -13.14 13.93 -4.08
N ALA A 136 -12.92 15.07 -4.73
CA ALA A 136 -12.00 15.23 -5.85
C ALA A 136 -10.56 14.93 -5.43
N ALA A 137 -10.14 15.39 -4.24
CA ALA A 137 -8.81 15.11 -3.72
C ALA A 137 -8.59 13.59 -3.51
N TYR A 138 -9.57 12.90 -2.89
CA TYR A 138 -9.49 11.45 -2.70
C TYR A 138 -9.64 10.65 -3.99
N ALA A 139 -10.48 11.11 -4.92
CA ALA A 139 -10.60 10.50 -6.24
C ALA A 139 -9.28 10.54 -7.01
N MET A 140 -8.54 11.65 -6.91
CA MET A 140 -7.21 11.77 -7.51
C MET A 140 -6.22 10.75 -6.91
N LEU A 141 -6.24 10.54 -5.59
CA LEU A 141 -5.42 9.50 -4.95
C LEU A 141 -5.83 8.11 -5.41
N SER A 142 -7.14 7.81 -5.45
CA SER A 142 -7.65 6.51 -5.91
C SER A 142 -7.27 6.24 -7.37
N TYR A 143 -7.39 7.26 -8.24
CA TYR A 143 -6.98 7.14 -9.64
C TYR A 143 -5.49 6.89 -9.78
N ARG A 144 -4.65 7.66 -9.07
CA ARG A 144 -3.18 7.50 -9.13
C ARG A 144 -2.73 6.14 -8.63
N THR A 145 -3.28 5.66 -7.52
CA THR A 145 -2.95 4.33 -6.97
C THR A 145 -3.39 3.21 -7.92
N ALA A 146 -4.59 3.32 -8.50
CA ALA A 146 -5.06 2.37 -9.51
C ALA A 146 -4.18 2.38 -10.77
N TYR A 147 -3.80 3.57 -11.25
CA TYR A 147 -2.89 3.72 -12.39
C TYR A 147 -1.51 3.10 -12.13
N LEU A 148 -0.92 3.38 -10.96
CA LEU A 148 0.37 2.81 -10.58
C LEU A 148 0.30 1.30 -10.45
N LYS A 149 -0.76 0.76 -9.82
CA LYS A 149 -0.96 -0.69 -9.69
C LYS A 149 -1.12 -1.37 -11.05
N ALA A 150 -1.79 -0.73 -12.00
CA ALA A 150 -2.01 -1.28 -13.34
C ALA A 150 -0.75 -1.23 -14.23
N ASN A 151 0.04 -0.15 -14.14
CA ASN A 151 1.16 0.09 -15.06
C ASN A 151 2.54 -0.23 -14.45
N TYR A 152 2.65 -0.22 -13.12
CA TYR A 152 3.88 -0.46 -12.36
C TYR A 152 3.59 -1.37 -11.15
N PRO A 153 3.02 -2.58 -11.39
CA PRO A 153 2.49 -3.40 -10.30
C PRO A 153 3.57 -3.85 -9.31
N VAL A 154 4.78 -4.16 -9.76
CA VAL A 154 5.87 -4.62 -8.90
C VAL A 154 6.33 -3.52 -7.96
N GLU A 155 6.57 -2.32 -8.51
CA GLU A 155 7.00 -1.16 -7.74
C GLU A 155 5.89 -0.70 -6.78
N PHE A 156 4.64 -0.69 -7.25
CA PHE A 156 3.49 -0.31 -6.42
C PHE A 156 3.32 -1.25 -5.24
N MET A 157 3.36 -2.56 -5.46
CA MET A 157 3.21 -3.55 -4.38
C MET A 157 4.41 -3.55 -3.45
N ALA A 158 5.65 -3.38 -3.94
CA ALA A 158 6.83 -3.22 -3.10
C ALA A 158 6.74 -1.98 -2.19
N ALA A 159 6.28 -0.85 -2.72
CA ALA A 159 6.06 0.37 -1.95
C ALA A 159 4.94 0.19 -0.91
N LEU A 160 3.84 -0.46 -1.29
CA LEU A 160 2.71 -0.74 -0.39
C LEU A 160 3.14 -1.65 0.77
N LEU A 161 3.85 -2.75 0.49
CA LEU A 161 4.41 -3.63 1.50
C LEU A 161 5.37 -2.89 2.44
N SER A 162 6.23 -2.02 1.89
CA SER A 162 7.18 -1.22 2.65
C SER A 162 6.50 -0.19 3.56
N SER A 163 5.35 0.35 3.15
CA SER A 163 4.60 1.33 3.95
C SER A 163 3.93 0.72 5.19
N GLU A 164 3.75 -0.61 5.22
CA GLU A 164 3.05 -1.32 6.29
C GLU A 164 3.99 -2.17 7.19
N LEU A 165 5.30 -1.92 7.16
CA LEU A 165 6.30 -2.70 7.93
C LEU A 165 6.04 -2.81 9.44
N GLY A 166 5.24 -1.93 10.01
CA GLY A 166 4.83 -2.03 11.43
C GLY A 166 3.59 -2.91 11.67
N ASN A 167 2.94 -3.43 10.63
CA ASN A 167 1.69 -4.16 10.72
C ASN A 167 1.74 -5.45 9.91
N MET A 168 2.24 -6.51 10.55
CA MET A 168 2.51 -7.79 9.89
C MET A 168 1.25 -8.47 9.34
N ASP A 169 0.06 -8.24 9.93
CA ASP A 169 -1.20 -8.76 9.40
C ASP A 169 -1.54 -8.15 8.03
N LYS A 170 -1.29 -6.85 7.88
CA LYS A 170 -1.44 -6.18 6.59
C LYS A 170 -0.39 -6.62 5.58
N VAL A 171 0.87 -6.77 6.02
CA VAL A 171 1.95 -7.27 5.16
C VAL A 171 1.59 -8.64 4.59
N SER A 172 1.14 -9.59 5.43
CA SER A 172 0.70 -10.92 4.98
C SER A 172 -0.41 -10.82 3.92
N LYS A 173 -1.44 -10.00 4.18
CA LYS A 173 -2.55 -9.80 3.27
C LYS A 173 -2.14 -9.19 1.91
N PHE A 174 -1.22 -8.24 1.95
CA PHE A 174 -0.70 -7.63 0.71
C PHE A 174 0.25 -8.55 -0.04
N ILE A 175 0.94 -9.48 0.65
CA ILE A 175 1.70 -10.54 -0.02
C ILE A 175 0.75 -11.48 -0.78
N GLU A 176 -0.34 -11.93 -0.16
CA GLU A 176 -1.37 -12.72 -0.82
C GLU A 176 -1.94 -12.01 -2.07
N GLU A 177 -2.22 -10.71 -1.95
CA GLU A 177 -2.69 -9.90 -3.08
C GLU A 177 -1.62 -9.77 -4.18
N THR A 178 -0.35 -9.66 -3.81
CA THR A 178 0.79 -9.59 -4.73
C THR A 178 0.94 -10.88 -5.53
N GLU A 179 0.80 -12.02 -4.86
CA GLU A 179 0.87 -13.33 -5.50
C GLU A 179 -0.35 -13.62 -6.39
N ALA A 180 -1.53 -13.12 -5.99
CA ALA A 180 -2.75 -13.24 -6.80
C ALA A 180 -2.65 -12.51 -8.15
N ILE A 181 -1.76 -11.52 -8.30
CA ILE A 181 -1.44 -10.86 -9.57
C ILE A 181 -0.14 -11.38 -10.21
N ASN A 182 0.26 -12.61 -9.88
CA ASN A 182 1.41 -13.33 -10.42
C ASN A 182 2.78 -12.64 -10.19
N ILE A 183 2.95 -11.94 -9.07
CA ILE A 183 4.22 -11.36 -8.63
C ILE A 183 4.70 -12.16 -7.42
N LYS A 184 5.86 -12.85 -7.54
CA LYS A 184 6.42 -13.63 -6.42
C LYS A 184 7.08 -12.73 -5.39
N VAL A 185 6.85 -13.04 -4.11
CA VAL A 185 7.61 -12.45 -3.01
C VAL A 185 8.72 -13.41 -2.62
N LEU A 186 9.97 -13.01 -2.87
CA LEU A 186 11.18 -13.78 -2.61
C LEU A 186 11.65 -13.53 -1.18
N GLY A 187 12.17 -14.56 -0.52
CA GLY A 187 12.71 -14.48 0.83
C GLY A 187 13.86 -13.46 0.96
N PRO A 188 14.23 -13.10 2.19
CA PRO A 188 15.40 -12.25 2.42
C PRO A 188 16.69 -12.95 1.96
N ASP A 189 17.66 -12.14 1.53
CA ASP A 189 18.99 -12.59 1.14
C ASP A 189 20.01 -11.54 1.58
N ILE A 190 21.08 -11.96 2.23
CA ILE A 190 22.06 -11.08 2.82
C ILE A 190 22.81 -10.23 1.78
N ASN A 191 22.99 -10.78 0.58
CA ASN A 191 23.73 -10.13 -0.50
C ASN A 191 22.83 -9.32 -1.45
N ILE A 192 21.51 -9.55 -1.42
CA ILE A 192 20.58 -8.93 -2.39
C ILE A 192 19.59 -7.98 -1.72
N SER A 193 19.05 -8.36 -0.55
CA SER A 193 18.00 -7.58 0.12
C SER A 193 18.46 -6.18 0.47
N ARG A 194 17.58 -5.22 0.29
CA ARG A 194 17.69 -3.85 0.81
C ARG A 194 16.97 -3.72 2.16
N GLU A 195 16.93 -2.51 2.69
CA GLU A 195 16.22 -2.21 3.95
C GLU A 195 14.72 -2.55 3.84
N MET A 196 14.09 -2.06 2.78
CA MET A 196 12.67 -2.23 2.46
C MET A 196 12.43 -3.32 1.40
N PHE A 197 11.17 -3.66 1.16
CA PHE A 197 10.79 -4.50 0.03
C PHE A 197 11.27 -3.89 -1.28
N THR A 198 11.94 -4.68 -2.10
CA THR A 198 12.64 -4.18 -3.30
C THR A 198 12.05 -4.80 -4.55
N PRO A 199 11.59 -4.01 -5.52
CA PRO A 199 11.07 -4.51 -6.78
C PRO A 199 12.20 -5.09 -7.66
N ILE A 200 11.94 -6.23 -8.30
CA ILE A 200 12.77 -6.85 -9.33
C ILE A 200 11.90 -6.94 -10.58
N ILE A 201 12.10 -6.01 -11.50
CA ILE A 201 11.24 -5.81 -12.67
C ILE A 201 11.63 -6.77 -13.78
N ASN A 202 10.63 -7.37 -14.43
CA ASN A 202 10.84 -8.09 -15.68
C ASN A 202 10.90 -7.08 -16.84
N PRO A 203 12.05 -6.92 -17.53
CA PRO A 203 12.20 -5.92 -18.57
C PRO A 203 11.35 -6.21 -19.82
N ASP A 204 10.89 -7.45 -19.99
CA ASP A 204 10.08 -7.88 -21.13
C ASP A 204 8.56 -7.75 -20.88
N TRP A 205 8.15 -7.42 -19.66
CA TRP A 205 6.75 -7.21 -19.32
C TRP A 205 6.23 -5.87 -19.83
N ARG A 206 5.00 -5.86 -20.35
CA ARG A 206 4.31 -4.65 -20.82
C ARG A 206 2.87 -4.66 -20.33
N PRO A 207 2.33 -3.53 -19.84
CA PRO A 207 0.95 -3.45 -19.33
C PRO A 207 -0.12 -3.51 -20.40
N ASP A 208 0.21 -3.25 -21.67
CA ASP A 208 -0.76 -3.07 -22.77
C ASP A 208 -1.19 -4.39 -23.44
N VAL A 209 -0.55 -5.50 -23.09
CA VAL A 209 -0.87 -6.80 -23.68
C VAL A 209 -1.94 -7.47 -22.83
N GLN A 210 -3.20 -7.35 -23.24
CA GLN A 210 -4.38 -7.90 -22.53
C GLN A 210 -4.27 -9.40 -22.22
N ASP A 211 -3.47 -10.15 -22.96
CA ASP A 211 -3.26 -11.58 -22.75
C ASP A 211 -2.18 -11.91 -21.70
N ASP A 212 -1.40 -10.91 -21.27
CA ASP A 212 -0.24 -11.11 -20.37
C ASP A 212 -0.51 -10.82 -18.89
N ILE A 213 -1.66 -10.28 -18.54
CA ILE A 213 -2.00 -10.01 -17.11
C ILE A 213 -1.95 -11.30 -16.26
N PHE A 214 -2.15 -12.45 -16.89
CA PHE A 214 -2.09 -13.77 -16.25
C PHE A 214 -1.01 -14.70 -16.82
N GLY A 215 -0.27 -14.31 -17.88
CA GLY A 215 0.70 -15.16 -18.59
C GLY A 215 2.15 -14.92 -18.17
N LYS A 216 2.62 -13.68 -18.23
CA LYS A 216 3.99 -13.32 -17.83
C LYS A 216 3.99 -12.50 -16.57
N SER A 217 4.80 -12.91 -15.60
CA SER A 217 4.98 -12.12 -14.38
C SER A 217 5.62 -10.76 -14.70
N ALA A 218 5.09 -9.68 -14.12
CA ALA A 218 5.68 -8.35 -14.18
C ALA A 218 7.06 -8.30 -13.49
N GLY A 219 7.35 -9.28 -12.63
CA GLY A 219 8.59 -9.39 -11.88
C GLY A 219 8.41 -10.10 -10.56
N SER A 220 9.25 -9.76 -9.60
CA SER A 220 9.20 -10.27 -8.23
C SER A 220 9.55 -9.18 -7.22
N ILE A 221 9.29 -9.42 -5.95
CA ILE A 221 9.63 -8.51 -4.86
C ILE A 221 10.54 -9.24 -3.89
N ARG A 222 11.71 -8.68 -3.58
CA ARG A 222 12.62 -9.19 -2.57
C ARG A 222 12.22 -8.68 -1.19
N PHE A 223 12.15 -9.57 -0.21
CA PHE A 223 11.87 -9.24 1.19
C PHE A 223 12.98 -8.34 1.76
N GLY A 224 12.59 -7.25 2.43
CA GLY A 224 13.53 -6.30 3.03
C GLY A 224 14.11 -6.81 4.36
N LEU A 225 15.37 -6.48 4.69
CA LEU A 225 15.99 -6.92 5.94
C LEU A 225 15.31 -6.31 7.17
N ALA A 226 14.87 -5.05 7.09
CA ALA A 226 14.16 -4.37 8.19
C ALA A 226 12.72 -4.89 8.39
N ALA A 227 12.19 -5.62 7.43
CA ALA A 227 10.88 -6.27 7.53
C ALA A 227 10.90 -7.56 8.34
N ILE A 228 12.09 -8.11 8.62
CA ILE A 228 12.26 -9.32 9.44
C ILE A 228 12.06 -8.94 10.91
N LYS A 229 11.13 -9.62 11.60
CA LYS A 229 10.86 -9.38 13.01
C LYS A 229 12.12 -9.54 13.87
N GLY A 230 12.43 -8.50 14.64
CA GLY A 230 13.60 -8.47 15.50
C GLY A 230 14.89 -8.01 14.82
N ILE A 231 14.85 -7.65 13.54
CA ILE A 231 15.93 -6.94 12.86
C ILE A 231 15.54 -5.46 12.78
N GLY A 232 16.19 -4.63 13.57
CA GLY A 232 15.94 -3.20 13.54
C GLY A 232 16.63 -2.51 12.36
N ASP A 233 16.16 -1.31 12.01
CA ASP A 233 16.69 -0.50 10.91
C ASP A 233 18.20 -0.30 10.99
N ALA A 234 18.75 -0.13 12.21
CA ALA A 234 20.19 0.07 12.40
C ALA A 234 21.01 -1.15 11.98
N ALA A 235 20.53 -2.38 12.31
CA ALA A 235 21.21 -3.62 11.92
C ALA A 235 21.10 -3.84 10.41
N ALA A 236 19.91 -3.65 9.83
CA ALA A 236 19.69 -3.76 8.39
C ALA A 236 20.61 -2.79 7.61
N ARG A 237 20.66 -1.52 8.03
CA ARG A 237 21.54 -0.52 7.41
C ARG A 237 23.02 -0.85 7.55
N ALA A 238 23.45 -1.34 8.71
CA ALA A 238 24.86 -1.72 8.91
C ALA A 238 25.28 -2.84 7.95
N ILE A 239 24.41 -3.85 7.75
CA ILE A 239 24.64 -4.94 6.80
C ILE A 239 24.76 -4.40 5.37
N ILE A 240 23.80 -3.56 4.96
CA ILE A 240 23.74 -3.01 3.61
C ILE A 240 24.94 -2.08 3.33
N GLN A 241 25.27 -1.20 4.27
CA GLN A 241 26.41 -0.29 4.13
C GLN A 241 27.72 -1.04 4.01
N GLU A 242 27.92 -2.08 4.81
CA GLU A 242 29.12 -2.92 4.76
C GLU A 242 29.26 -3.61 3.40
N ARG A 243 28.18 -4.21 2.93
CA ARG A 243 28.13 -4.86 1.62
C ARG A 243 28.36 -3.88 0.47
N ASP A 244 27.68 -2.73 0.50
CA ASP A 244 27.76 -1.73 -0.59
C ASP A 244 29.15 -1.09 -0.66
N ALA A 245 29.87 -0.99 0.48
CA ALA A 245 31.23 -0.43 0.54
C ALA A 245 32.31 -1.44 0.13
N ASN A 246 32.17 -2.70 0.54
CA ASN A 246 33.25 -3.70 0.47
C ASN A 246 32.90 -4.93 -0.39
N GLY A 247 31.76 -4.89 -1.12
CA GLY A 247 31.29 -5.99 -1.97
C GLY A 247 30.46 -7.02 -1.23
N GLU A 248 29.92 -7.98 -1.98
CA GLU A 248 29.11 -9.08 -1.45
C GLU A 248 29.87 -9.89 -0.41
N PHE A 249 29.13 -10.43 0.56
CA PHE A 249 29.68 -11.37 1.54
C PHE A 249 29.94 -12.72 0.84
N LYS A 250 31.14 -13.25 1.01
CA LYS A 250 31.53 -14.52 0.37
C LYS A 250 30.89 -15.74 1.04
N ASP A 251 30.82 -15.69 2.36
CA ASP A 251 30.25 -16.73 3.21
C ASP A 251 29.86 -16.13 4.58
N VAL A 252 29.39 -17.00 5.48
CA VAL A 252 28.96 -16.58 6.82
C VAL A 252 30.11 -16.08 7.69
N PHE A 253 31.35 -16.53 7.49
CA PHE A 253 32.50 -16.09 8.27
C PHE A 253 32.98 -14.70 7.83
N ASP A 254 32.99 -14.44 6.52
CA ASP A 254 33.22 -13.10 5.98
C ASP A 254 32.16 -12.12 6.48
N PHE A 255 30.89 -12.53 6.54
CA PHE A 255 29.79 -11.75 7.07
C PHE A 255 30.02 -11.36 8.54
N VAL A 256 30.25 -12.33 9.43
CA VAL A 256 30.43 -12.03 10.87
C VAL A 256 31.75 -11.33 11.14
N GLY A 257 32.81 -11.63 10.39
CA GLY A 257 34.12 -10.98 10.51
C GLY A 257 34.07 -9.49 10.15
N ARG A 258 33.38 -9.14 9.07
CA ARG A 258 33.25 -7.75 8.60
C ARG A 258 32.31 -6.91 9.46
N LEU A 259 31.21 -7.48 9.95
CA LEU A 259 30.25 -6.73 10.78
C LEU A 259 30.65 -6.65 12.25
N GLY A 260 31.28 -7.68 12.77
CA GLY A 260 31.68 -7.79 14.17
C GLY A 260 30.51 -7.92 15.14
N THR A 261 30.83 -8.26 16.39
CA THR A 261 29.84 -8.51 17.44
C THR A 261 29.13 -7.23 17.91
N LYS A 262 29.68 -6.05 17.64
CA LYS A 262 29.09 -4.74 18.00
C LYS A 262 27.89 -4.37 17.13
N LYS A 263 27.93 -4.74 15.84
CA LYS A 263 26.87 -4.44 14.86
C LYS A 263 25.87 -5.61 14.72
N LEU A 264 26.31 -6.83 15.07
CA LEU A 264 25.54 -8.07 14.93
C LEU A 264 25.36 -8.74 16.30
N ASN A 265 24.19 -8.57 16.92
CA ASN A 265 23.91 -9.34 18.14
C ASN A 265 23.41 -10.76 17.81
N LYS A 266 23.54 -11.68 18.79
CA LYS A 266 23.15 -13.10 18.65
C LYS A 266 21.74 -13.27 18.10
N ARG A 267 20.75 -12.49 18.56
CA ARG A 267 19.35 -12.59 18.14
C ARG A 267 19.14 -12.16 16.68
N VAL A 268 19.82 -11.11 16.24
CA VAL A 268 19.77 -10.66 14.83
C VAL A 268 20.35 -11.75 13.94
N PHE A 269 21.48 -12.34 14.30
CA PHE A 269 22.13 -13.40 13.54
C PHE A 269 21.23 -14.66 13.47
N GLU A 270 20.64 -15.08 14.59
CA GLU A 270 19.68 -16.16 14.66
C GLU A 270 18.48 -15.92 13.72
N ASN A 271 17.87 -14.74 13.77
CA ASN A 271 16.71 -14.41 12.94
C ASN A 271 17.07 -14.38 11.44
N LEU A 272 18.26 -13.93 11.06
CA LEU A 272 18.75 -14.02 9.69
C LEU A 272 18.88 -15.47 9.21
N ILE A 273 19.44 -16.36 10.04
CA ILE A 273 19.54 -17.78 9.74
C ILE A 273 18.14 -18.40 9.59
N MET A 274 17.27 -18.17 10.57
CA MET A 274 15.93 -18.74 10.62
C MET A 274 15.06 -18.34 9.43
N THR A 275 15.23 -17.13 8.91
CA THR A 275 14.48 -16.61 7.75
C THR A 275 15.10 -16.98 6.40
N GLY A 276 16.25 -17.63 6.40
CA GLY A 276 16.93 -18.08 5.18
C GLY A 276 17.74 -16.99 4.49
N ALA A 277 18.10 -15.92 5.19
CA ALA A 277 18.91 -14.84 4.61
C ALA A 277 20.32 -15.30 4.14
N PHE A 278 20.79 -16.45 4.60
CA PHE A 278 22.03 -17.08 4.21
C PHE A 278 21.88 -18.29 3.28
N ASP A 279 20.67 -18.62 2.83
CA ASP A 279 20.43 -19.80 1.99
C ASP A 279 21.22 -19.77 0.68
N SER A 280 21.56 -18.57 0.17
CA SER A 280 22.42 -18.40 -1.01
C SER A 280 23.84 -18.91 -0.83
N PHE A 281 24.32 -19.10 0.41
CA PHE A 281 25.64 -19.70 0.69
C PHE A 281 25.63 -21.24 0.59
N GLY A 282 24.47 -21.86 0.39
CA GLY A 282 24.34 -23.31 0.24
C GLY A 282 24.50 -24.10 1.54
N ILE A 283 24.47 -23.46 2.71
CA ILE A 283 24.58 -24.11 4.01
C ILE A 283 23.20 -24.23 4.63
N ASP A 284 22.86 -25.45 5.13
CA ASP A 284 21.54 -25.65 5.76
C ASP A 284 21.39 -24.82 7.05
N ARG A 285 20.19 -24.25 7.24
CA ARG A 285 19.86 -23.42 8.40
C ARG A 285 20.08 -24.13 9.73
N GLY A 286 19.87 -25.47 9.81
CA GLY A 286 20.10 -26.29 10.98
C GLY A 286 21.59 -26.39 11.34
N HIS A 287 22.46 -26.51 10.34
CA HIS A 287 23.91 -26.51 10.53
C HIS A 287 24.41 -25.16 11.04
N LEU A 288 23.90 -24.03 10.44
CA LEU A 288 24.26 -22.69 10.90
C LEU A 288 23.80 -22.42 12.33
N LEU A 289 22.55 -22.78 12.69
CA LEU A 289 22.04 -22.61 14.05
C LEU A 289 22.82 -23.46 15.06
N GLY A 290 23.15 -24.68 14.69
CA GLY A 290 23.92 -25.58 15.53
C GLY A 290 25.34 -25.09 15.82
N SER A 291 25.91 -24.34 14.88
CA SER A 291 27.28 -23.81 14.95
C SER A 291 27.34 -22.33 15.34
N MET A 292 26.20 -21.70 15.65
CA MET A 292 26.08 -20.26 15.83
C MET A 292 27.04 -19.71 16.89
N ASP A 293 27.17 -20.37 18.04
CA ASP A 293 28.07 -19.91 19.10
C ASP A 293 29.56 -20.01 18.68
N ALA A 294 29.92 -21.03 17.93
CA ALA A 294 31.28 -21.19 17.39
C ALA A 294 31.59 -20.11 16.33
N ILE A 295 30.63 -19.79 15.45
CA ILE A 295 30.74 -18.72 14.45
C ILE A 295 30.88 -17.35 15.11
N LEU A 296 30.10 -17.08 16.15
CA LEU A 296 30.21 -15.79 16.88
C LEU A 296 31.50 -15.68 17.69
N ASN A 297 31.99 -16.78 18.28
CA ASN A 297 33.30 -16.80 18.95
C ASN A 297 34.45 -16.51 17.97
N TYR A 298 34.42 -17.10 16.78
CA TYR A 298 35.33 -16.78 15.70
C TYR A 298 35.37 -15.27 15.38
N SER A 299 34.20 -14.64 15.23
CA SER A 299 34.13 -13.18 15.04
C SER A 299 34.75 -12.38 16.19
N HIS A 300 34.54 -12.84 17.42
CA HIS A 300 35.08 -12.18 18.61
C HIS A 300 36.63 -12.32 18.73
N GLU A 301 37.16 -13.44 18.30
CA GLU A 301 38.62 -13.65 18.23
C GLU A 301 39.28 -12.73 17.19
N LEU A 302 38.66 -12.62 15.99
CA LEU A 302 39.12 -11.68 14.95
C LEU A 302 39.13 -10.22 15.42
N GLU A 303 38.09 -9.79 16.17
CA GLU A 303 38.06 -8.44 16.75
C GLU A 303 39.19 -8.20 17.76
N LYS A 304 39.55 -9.18 18.60
CA LYS A 304 40.62 -9.08 19.57
C LYS A 304 41.99 -8.99 18.89
N ASP A 305 42.23 -9.83 17.88
CA ASP A 305 43.47 -9.85 17.14
C ASP A 305 43.71 -8.53 16.39
N SER A 306 42.66 -7.99 15.77
CA SER A 306 42.69 -6.68 15.11
C SER A 306 42.98 -5.55 16.10
N ALA A 307 42.49 -5.61 17.34
CA ALA A 307 42.67 -4.60 18.37
C ALA A 307 44.08 -4.67 19.02
N SER A 308 44.68 -5.87 19.04
CA SER A 308 46.01 -6.09 19.64
C SER A 308 47.21 -5.70 18.73
N GLY A 309 46.92 -5.37 17.46
CA GLY A 309 47.98 -5.00 16.48
C GLY A 309 48.92 -6.15 16.10
N GLN A 310 48.66 -7.38 16.56
CA GLN A 310 49.35 -8.57 16.09
C GLN A 310 48.75 -8.97 14.75
N GLY A 311 49.49 -8.77 13.68
CA GLY A 311 49.14 -9.29 12.36
C GLY A 311 48.85 -10.77 12.45
N ASN A 312 47.77 -11.18 11.82
CA ASN A 312 47.23 -12.51 11.86
C ASN A 312 48.36 -13.55 11.59
N LEU A 313 48.62 -14.41 12.55
CA LEU A 313 49.64 -15.48 12.41
C LEU A 313 49.34 -16.35 11.18
N PHE A 314 48.08 -16.44 10.77
CA PHE A 314 47.64 -17.12 9.58
C PHE A 314 48.01 -16.42 8.27
N ASP A 315 47.98 -15.05 8.22
CA ASP A 315 48.52 -14.27 7.09
C ASP A 315 50.05 -14.40 6.96
N MET A 316 50.76 -14.46 8.10
CA MET A 316 52.20 -14.64 8.13
C MET A 316 52.65 -16.05 7.69
N LEU A 317 51.82 -17.05 7.86
CA LEU A 317 52.08 -18.42 7.44
C LEU A 317 51.68 -18.73 5.99
N GLY A 318 51.20 -17.74 5.23
CA GLY A 318 50.76 -17.91 3.83
C GLY A 318 49.54 -18.82 3.62
N LEU A 319 48.84 -19.12 4.71
CA LEU A 319 47.65 -19.97 4.68
C LEU A 319 46.35 -19.16 4.47
N GLY A 320 46.43 -17.83 4.46
CA GLY A 320 45.29 -16.92 4.29
C GLY A 320 44.85 -16.72 2.84
N ALA A 321 45.67 -17.07 1.83
CA ALA A 321 45.38 -16.73 0.44
C ALA A 321 44.83 -17.91 -0.41
N GLU A 322 44.89 -19.15 0.05
CA GLU A 322 44.47 -20.31 -0.75
C GLU A 322 43.27 -21.09 -0.19
N SER A 323 42.71 -20.67 0.96
CA SER A 323 41.50 -21.29 1.52
C SER A 323 40.19 -20.78 0.89
N SER A 324 40.23 -20.09 -0.24
CA SER A 324 39.03 -19.49 -0.87
C SER A 324 38.30 -20.38 -1.87
N MET A 325 38.49 -21.71 -1.79
CA MET A 325 37.63 -22.67 -2.49
C MET A 325 37.15 -23.75 -1.51
N GLY A 326 35.92 -23.58 -0.97
CA GLY A 326 35.24 -24.60 -0.17
C GLY A 326 35.71 -24.64 1.28
N GLY A 327 35.52 -23.54 2.02
CA GLY A 327 35.89 -23.46 3.44
C GLY A 327 34.99 -24.31 4.33
N ASP A 328 35.23 -25.57 4.39
CA ASP A 328 34.88 -26.40 5.55
C ASP A 328 35.92 -26.14 6.64
N SER A 329 35.69 -25.01 7.38
CA SER A 329 36.59 -24.60 8.46
C SER A 329 36.51 -25.51 9.69
N GLY A 330 35.80 -26.63 9.64
CA GLY A 330 35.52 -27.50 10.78
C GLY A 330 34.69 -26.86 11.91
N ILE A 331 34.33 -25.58 11.75
CA ILE A 331 33.50 -24.83 12.71
C ILE A 331 32.01 -25.16 12.51
N ILE A 332 31.59 -25.38 11.24
CA ILE A 332 30.21 -25.75 10.94
C ILE A 332 30.03 -27.26 11.13
N ASP A 333 29.20 -27.60 12.10
CA ASP A 333 28.87 -29.01 12.40
C ASP A 333 27.82 -29.55 11.42
N VAL A 334 28.31 -30.11 10.30
CA VAL A 334 27.47 -30.71 9.26
C VAL A 334 27.01 -32.12 9.64
N SER A 335 27.43 -32.68 10.78
CA SER A 335 26.94 -33.97 11.27
C SER A 335 25.50 -33.92 11.80
N ARG A 336 25.03 -32.72 12.11
CA ARG A 336 23.64 -32.51 12.53
C ARG A 336 22.67 -32.69 11.36
N PRO A 337 21.45 -33.18 11.64
CA PRO A 337 20.45 -33.25 10.58
C PRO A 337 20.09 -31.86 10.07
N PRO A 338 19.81 -31.75 8.77
CA PRO A 338 19.31 -30.48 8.22
C PRO A 338 18.00 -30.08 8.87
N MET A 339 17.70 -28.75 8.88
CA MET A 339 16.46 -28.23 9.47
C MET A 339 15.24 -28.80 8.76
N PRO A 340 14.30 -29.46 9.48
CA PRO A 340 13.07 -29.95 8.89
C PRO A 340 12.24 -28.82 8.27
N ILE A 341 11.57 -29.13 7.15
CA ILE A 341 10.73 -28.12 6.47
C ILE A 341 9.66 -27.50 7.40
N SER A 342 9.10 -28.29 8.30
CA SER A 342 8.13 -27.79 9.29
C SER A 342 8.71 -26.71 10.20
N GLN A 343 9.97 -26.83 10.60
CA GLN A 343 10.65 -25.83 11.41
C GLN A 343 11.00 -24.58 10.58
N LYS A 344 11.44 -24.76 9.31
CA LYS A 344 11.65 -23.63 8.39
C LYS A 344 10.37 -22.82 8.23
N LEU A 345 9.25 -23.48 7.92
CA LEU A 345 7.95 -22.83 7.74
C LEU A 345 7.44 -22.16 9.02
N PHE A 346 7.63 -22.80 10.18
CA PHE A 346 7.26 -22.19 11.46
C PHE A 346 8.04 -20.88 11.72
N ALA A 347 9.36 -20.93 11.53
CA ALA A 347 10.22 -19.76 11.69
C ALA A 347 9.90 -18.64 10.71
N GLU A 348 9.68 -18.97 9.45
CA GLU A 348 9.26 -18.01 8.42
C GLU A 348 7.92 -17.36 8.79
N LYS A 349 6.92 -18.15 9.22
CA LYS A 349 5.63 -17.59 9.65
C LYS A 349 5.75 -16.67 10.86
N GLU A 350 6.60 -17.03 11.80
CA GLU A 350 6.81 -16.22 13.02
C GLU A 350 7.56 -14.92 12.72
N LEU A 351 8.62 -14.97 11.87
CA LEU A 351 9.55 -13.86 11.66
C LEU A 351 9.21 -13.00 10.43
N LEU A 352 8.60 -13.58 9.40
CA LEU A 352 8.23 -12.90 8.15
C LEU A 352 6.71 -12.73 8.01
N SER A 353 5.91 -13.43 8.85
CA SER A 353 4.45 -13.59 8.68
C SER A 353 4.04 -14.18 7.32
N TYR A 354 4.97 -14.79 6.63
CA TYR A 354 4.82 -15.38 5.30
C TYR A 354 5.67 -16.65 5.17
N TYR A 355 5.27 -17.56 4.29
CA TYR A 355 5.99 -18.80 4.01
C TYR A 355 6.80 -18.66 2.73
N VAL A 356 8.12 -18.72 2.83
CA VAL A 356 9.04 -18.60 1.68
C VAL A 356 9.39 -19.96 1.10
N SER A 357 9.66 -20.95 1.98
CA SER A 357 10.19 -22.27 1.58
C SER A 357 9.13 -23.25 1.12
N GLY A 358 7.84 -22.92 1.26
CA GLY A 358 6.72 -23.80 0.88
C GLY A 358 5.43 -23.43 1.59
N HIS A 359 4.38 -24.23 1.43
CA HIS A 359 3.10 -24.05 2.11
C HIS A 359 2.88 -25.23 3.07
N PRO A 360 2.48 -25.00 4.33
CA PRO A 360 2.06 -26.07 5.21
C PRO A 360 0.75 -26.67 4.65
N MET A 361 0.79 -27.93 4.23
CA MET A 361 -0.43 -28.69 3.87
C MET A 361 -0.96 -29.40 5.07
#